data_464093bed837a1fbb709a19dac97e4d3
#
_entry.id   464093bed837a1fbb709a19dac97e4d3
#
_cell.length_a   1.000
_cell.length_b   1.000
_cell.length_c   1.000
_cell.angle_alpha   90.00
_cell.angle_beta   90.00
_cell.angle_gamma   90.00
#
_symmetry.space_group_name_H-M   'P 1'
#
loop_
_entity.id
_entity.type
_entity.pdbx_description
1 polymer ?
#
loop_
_entity_poly.entity_id
_entity_poly.type
_entity_poly.pdbx_seq_one_letter_code
_entity_poly.pdbx_strand_id
1 'polypeptide(L)'
;MQQEITKLIQDCLLFFSSNCYTQNRIDKYKSLWKHGILRYMKEKNLSLYSQSLGQEYITDCIPCDNLRHDDREKIRSIQVLDDYLNLGYIRKCTRVPVKHTLEGEIGLQMQRLITHLQSLRRSSVTIKDYELYLNRFIVFLNQSGVYSIRGIRERHILGFLSTTENNKVNVASCLRVLFRFWFESHLTDGNFEDILRNYKWVKREKVPSFFTTDEVRDIEESIDKSSGAGKRNYAMLLLASRLGLRASDIANLKFSNIDWDKNEIRFTQYKTGNPVTLPLLNDVGNAIIDYLKYGRFKSESQNIFISSRAPYVPANKSIVCSAIREVIFQSKVDIDGRHHGPHSLRHSLASCLLKNETPIHVISEALGHRKTDTTLVYLRIDITSLLKCSLPVPLVSNEFYTQKGGVFYEQTF
;
A
#
# COMPACT_ATOMS: atom_id res chain seq x y z
N MET A 1 -28.31 -17.42 15.70
CA MET A 1 -28.13 -17.49 17.17
C MET A 1 -28.82 -16.31 17.80
N GLN A 2 -29.32 -16.46 19.04
CA GLN A 2 -29.92 -15.38 19.85
C GLN A 2 -29.30 -15.44 21.25
N GLN A 3 -29.04 -14.30 21.86
CA GLN A 3 -28.50 -14.20 23.20
C GLN A 3 -29.08 -12.96 23.89
N GLU A 4 -29.19 -13.00 25.21
CA GLU A 4 -29.57 -11.81 25.97
C GLU A 4 -28.57 -10.68 25.76
N ILE A 5 -29.05 -9.50 25.35
CA ILE A 5 -28.19 -8.38 24.93
C ILE A 5 -27.26 -7.90 26.05
N THR A 6 -27.72 -7.91 27.31
CA THR A 6 -26.90 -7.50 28.45
C THR A 6 -25.71 -8.42 28.66
N LYS A 7 -25.94 -9.73 28.55
CA LYS A 7 -24.89 -10.75 28.63
C LYS A 7 -23.93 -10.65 27.45
N LEU A 8 -24.45 -10.52 26.22
CA LEU A 8 -23.61 -10.36 25.02
C LEU A 8 -22.68 -9.15 25.10
N ILE A 9 -23.19 -8.01 25.61
CA ILE A 9 -22.39 -6.80 25.81
C ILE A 9 -21.30 -7.05 26.87
N GLN A 10 -21.61 -7.72 27.98
CA GLN A 10 -20.63 -8.05 29.02
C GLN A 10 -19.53 -8.95 28.45
N ASP A 11 -19.87 -9.96 27.69
CA ASP A 11 -18.93 -10.88 27.06
C ASP A 11 -18.00 -10.14 26.06
N CYS A 12 -18.56 -9.23 25.26
CA CYS A 12 -17.76 -8.36 24.38
C CYS A 12 -16.79 -7.44 25.15
N LEU A 13 -17.23 -6.89 26.27
CA LEU A 13 -16.39 -6.04 27.11
C LEU A 13 -15.24 -6.83 27.77
N LEU A 14 -15.52 -8.03 28.23
CA LEU A 14 -14.49 -8.95 28.73
C LEU A 14 -13.49 -9.32 27.63
N PHE A 15 -13.98 -9.60 26.44
CA PHE A 15 -13.11 -9.84 25.26
C PHE A 15 -12.21 -8.64 24.98
N PHE A 16 -12.72 -7.41 25.02
CA PHE A 16 -11.91 -6.22 24.82
C PHE A 16 -10.83 -6.08 25.91
N SER A 17 -11.20 -6.29 27.17
CA SER A 17 -10.26 -6.19 28.30
C SER A 17 -9.17 -7.24 28.22
N SER A 18 -9.50 -8.50 27.91
CA SER A 18 -8.53 -9.60 27.77
C SER A 18 -7.61 -9.44 26.55
N ASN A 19 -8.05 -8.73 25.51
CA ASN A 19 -7.26 -8.43 24.32
C ASN A 19 -6.60 -7.04 24.36
N CYS A 20 -6.45 -6.45 25.56
CA CYS A 20 -5.73 -5.20 25.80
C CYS A 20 -6.23 -4.00 24.97
N TYR A 21 -7.54 -3.89 24.71
CA TYR A 21 -8.11 -2.69 24.15
C TYR A 21 -8.02 -1.53 25.14
N THR A 22 -7.79 -0.30 24.63
CA THR A 22 -7.71 0.90 25.47
C THR A 22 -9.05 1.20 26.15
N GLN A 23 -9.01 1.73 27.38
CA GLN A 23 -10.22 2.08 28.14
C GLN A 23 -11.12 3.02 27.33
N ASN A 24 -10.57 4.04 26.69
CA ASN A 24 -11.32 4.96 25.82
C ASN A 24 -12.10 4.22 24.72
N ARG A 25 -11.54 3.16 24.16
CA ARG A 25 -12.22 2.36 23.13
C ARG A 25 -13.35 1.53 23.72
N ILE A 26 -13.15 0.96 24.88
CA ILE A 26 -14.16 0.21 25.63
C ILE A 26 -15.34 1.13 26.00
N ASP A 27 -15.05 2.30 26.54
CA ASP A 27 -16.08 3.26 26.95
C ASP A 27 -16.86 3.81 25.76
N LYS A 28 -16.20 3.98 24.62
CA LYS A 28 -16.85 4.35 23.37
C LYS A 28 -17.87 3.31 22.91
N TYR A 29 -17.51 2.02 22.92
CA TYR A 29 -18.46 0.95 22.59
C TYR A 29 -19.60 0.85 23.60
N LYS A 30 -19.31 0.98 24.91
CA LYS A 30 -20.36 1.05 25.93
C LYS A 30 -21.38 2.16 25.66
N SER A 31 -20.89 3.35 25.30
CA SER A 31 -21.75 4.48 24.97
C SER A 31 -22.58 4.23 23.71
N LEU A 32 -21.95 3.71 22.63
CA LEU A 32 -22.65 3.40 21.39
C LEU A 32 -23.75 2.37 21.59
N TRP A 33 -23.52 1.32 22.37
CA TRP A 33 -24.52 0.30 22.65
C TRP A 33 -25.62 0.83 23.57
N LYS A 34 -25.25 1.59 24.62
CA LYS A 34 -26.21 2.15 25.59
C LYS A 34 -27.21 3.10 24.93
N HIS A 35 -26.71 4.03 24.09
CA HIS A 35 -27.53 5.05 23.45
C HIS A 35 -28.07 4.65 22.08
N GLY A 36 -27.60 3.53 21.53
CA GLY A 36 -28.05 2.95 20.26
C GLY A 36 -28.95 1.73 20.47
N ILE A 37 -28.37 0.52 20.26
CA ILE A 37 -29.12 -0.73 20.19
C ILE A 37 -29.89 -1.07 21.46
N LEU A 38 -29.36 -0.80 22.66
CA LEU A 38 -30.07 -1.07 23.91
C LEU A 38 -31.34 -0.21 24.06
N ARG A 39 -31.25 1.07 23.67
CA ARG A 39 -32.40 1.95 23.64
C ARG A 39 -33.45 1.48 22.63
N TYR A 40 -33.03 1.14 21.42
CA TYR A 40 -33.89 0.62 20.36
C TYR A 40 -34.61 -0.67 20.78
N MET A 41 -33.89 -1.62 21.39
CA MET A 41 -34.47 -2.86 21.89
C MET A 41 -35.46 -2.61 23.04
N LYS A 42 -35.19 -1.67 23.93
CA LYS A 42 -36.09 -1.29 25.01
C LYS A 42 -37.38 -0.68 24.48
N GLU A 43 -37.31 0.18 23.47
CA GLU A 43 -38.48 0.78 22.82
C GLU A 43 -39.38 -0.30 22.14
N LYS A 44 -38.77 -1.39 21.64
CA LYS A 44 -39.49 -2.54 21.04
C LYS A 44 -39.83 -3.65 22.05
N ASN A 45 -39.53 -3.47 23.36
CA ASN A 45 -39.71 -4.49 24.42
C ASN A 45 -39.00 -5.83 24.12
N LEU A 46 -37.82 -5.80 23.54
CA LEU A 46 -37.00 -6.96 23.19
C LEU A 46 -35.82 -7.11 24.15
N SER A 47 -35.57 -8.36 24.61
CA SER A 47 -34.42 -8.68 25.48
C SER A 47 -33.34 -9.55 24.78
N LEU A 48 -33.76 -10.28 23.74
CA LEU A 48 -32.87 -11.18 22.99
C LEU A 48 -32.35 -10.46 21.72
N TYR A 49 -31.06 -10.45 21.58
CA TYR A 49 -30.37 -9.92 20.40
C TYR A 49 -30.17 -11.02 19.36
N SER A 50 -30.38 -10.67 18.11
CA SER A 50 -30.05 -11.48 16.93
C SER A 50 -29.44 -10.61 15.84
N GLN A 51 -28.72 -11.22 14.90
CA GLN A 51 -28.14 -10.51 13.76
C GLN A 51 -29.21 -9.80 12.91
N SER A 52 -30.40 -10.40 12.75
CA SER A 52 -31.55 -9.77 12.04
C SER A 52 -31.98 -8.48 12.74
N LEU A 53 -32.07 -8.50 14.06
CA LEU A 53 -32.40 -7.30 14.84
C LEU A 53 -31.35 -6.20 14.75
N GLY A 54 -30.06 -6.59 14.72
CA GLY A 54 -28.96 -5.66 14.46
C GLY A 54 -29.08 -5.00 13.10
N GLN A 55 -29.48 -5.75 12.09
CA GLN A 55 -29.70 -5.23 10.73
C GLN A 55 -30.93 -4.32 10.65
N GLU A 56 -32.04 -4.66 11.35
CA GLU A 56 -33.20 -3.78 11.46
C GLU A 56 -32.83 -2.44 12.10
N TYR A 57 -32.07 -2.47 13.19
CA TYR A 57 -31.58 -1.24 13.84
C TYR A 57 -30.76 -0.38 12.87
N ILE A 58 -29.88 -0.98 12.08
CA ILE A 58 -29.08 -0.25 11.07
C ILE A 58 -30.00 0.40 10.04
N THR A 59 -30.99 -0.35 9.54
CA THR A 59 -31.91 0.13 8.51
C THR A 59 -32.82 1.24 9.02
N ASP A 60 -33.35 1.09 10.25
CA ASP A 60 -34.29 2.04 10.85
C ASP A 60 -33.64 3.33 11.35
N CYS A 61 -32.41 3.24 11.87
CA CYS A 61 -31.77 4.36 12.61
C CYS A 61 -30.60 5.02 11.86
N ILE A 62 -30.13 4.47 10.75
CA ILE A 62 -28.95 4.99 10.04
C ILE A 62 -29.28 5.27 8.57
N PRO A 63 -29.04 6.48 8.06
CA PRO A 63 -29.29 6.84 6.66
C PRO A 63 -28.47 5.96 5.71
N CYS A 64 -29.10 5.51 4.61
CA CYS A 64 -28.39 4.69 3.60
C CYS A 64 -27.37 5.49 2.78
N ASP A 65 -27.61 6.78 2.58
CA ASP A 65 -26.77 7.65 1.74
C ASP A 65 -25.95 8.63 2.58
N ASN A 66 -24.71 8.89 2.14
CA ASN A 66 -23.78 9.85 2.76
C ASN A 66 -23.48 9.61 4.24
N LEU A 67 -23.11 8.37 4.59
CA LEU A 67 -22.74 7.97 5.95
C LEU A 67 -21.69 8.89 6.57
N ARG A 68 -22.04 9.56 7.67
CA ARG A 68 -21.14 10.33 8.51
C ARG A 68 -20.20 9.39 9.29
N HIS A 69 -19.14 9.96 9.86
CA HIS A 69 -18.20 9.18 10.69
C HIS A 69 -18.92 8.43 11.83
N ASP A 70 -19.85 9.09 12.52
CA ASP A 70 -20.60 8.51 13.64
C ASP A 70 -21.51 7.37 13.21
N ASP A 71 -22.11 7.45 12.02
CA ASP A 71 -22.96 6.38 11.50
C ASP A 71 -22.14 5.11 11.20
N ARG A 72 -20.93 5.27 10.64
CA ARG A 72 -20.00 4.15 10.43
C ARG A 72 -19.57 3.49 11.74
N GLU A 73 -19.42 4.27 12.81
CA GLU A 73 -19.11 3.73 14.12
C GLU A 73 -20.29 3.00 14.77
N LYS A 74 -21.51 3.50 14.60
CA LYS A 74 -22.72 2.78 15.02
C LYS A 74 -22.84 1.44 14.27
N ILE A 75 -22.68 1.44 12.94
CA ILE A 75 -22.69 0.20 12.15
C ILE A 75 -21.60 -0.75 12.64
N ARG A 76 -20.38 -0.24 12.90
CA ARG A 76 -19.30 -1.08 13.42
C ARG A 76 -19.61 -1.65 14.80
N SER A 77 -20.29 -0.90 15.65
CA SER A 77 -20.69 -1.38 16.99
C SER A 77 -21.66 -2.56 16.92
N ILE A 78 -22.56 -2.57 15.95
CA ILE A 78 -23.46 -3.70 15.69
C ILE A 78 -22.68 -4.90 15.13
N GLN A 79 -21.77 -4.68 14.16
CA GLN A 79 -20.95 -5.75 13.63
C GLN A 79 -20.07 -6.43 14.70
N VAL A 80 -19.66 -5.70 15.75
CA VAL A 80 -18.93 -6.27 16.89
C VAL A 80 -19.80 -7.24 17.68
N LEU A 81 -21.08 -6.91 17.93
CA LEU A 81 -22.03 -7.82 18.56
C LEU A 81 -22.29 -9.05 17.70
N ASP A 82 -22.51 -8.86 16.40
CA ASP A 82 -22.71 -9.95 15.45
C ASP A 82 -21.51 -10.90 15.36
N ASP A 83 -20.30 -10.32 15.30
CA ASP A 83 -19.07 -11.09 15.26
C ASP A 83 -18.95 -11.97 16.50
N TYR A 84 -19.14 -11.39 17.69
CA TYR A 84 -19.01 -12.12 18.94
C TYR A 84 -20.11 -13.18 19.13
N LEU A 85 -21.35 -12.84 18.79
CA LEU A 85 -22.48 -13.77 18.85
C LEU A 85 -22.27 -15.01 17.97
N ASN A 86 -21.71 -14.83 16.76
CA ASN A 86 -21.61 -15.91 15.79
C ASN A 86 -20.27 -16.67 15.86
N LEU A 87 -19.18 -16.00 16.28
CA LEU A 87 -17.82 -16.53 16.19
C LEU A 87 -17.13 -16.69 17.55
N GLY A 88 -17.64 -16.08 18.62
CA GLY A 88 -16.97 -16.02 19.93
C GLY A 88 -15.76 -15.09 19.97
N TYR A 89 -15.46 -14.38 18.87
CA TYR A 89 -14.39 -13.38 18.78
C TYR A 89 -14.76 -12.24 17.83
N ILE A 90 -14.08 -11.10 17.98
CA ILE A 90 -14.36 -9.91 17.18
C ILE A 90 -13.36 -9.82 16.04
N ARG A 91 -13.86 -9.87 14.81
CA ARG A 91 -13.04 -9.72 13.60
C ARG A 91 -12.47 -8.30 13.51
N LYS A 92 -11.25 -8.19 13.02
CA LYS A 92 -10.69 -6.90 12.64
C LYS A 92 -11.58 -6.25 11.59
N CYS A 93 -11.88 -4.95 11.75
CA CYS A 93 -12.61 -4.20 10.73
C CYS A 93 -11.74 -4.16 9.45
N THR A 94 -11.93 -5.12 8.59
CA THR A 94 -11.46 -5.07 7.22
C THR A 94 -12.58 -4.46 6.39
N ARG A 95 -12.27 -3.49 5.54
CA ARG A 95 -13.23 -3.08 4.50
C ARG A 95 -13.70 -4.36 3.83
N VAL A 96 -15.02 -4.56 3.77
CA VAL A 96 -15.57 -5.70 3.02
C VAL A 96 -14.94 -5.61 1.62
N PRO A 97 -14.20 -6.63 1.18
CA PRO A 97 -13.65 -6.60 -0.16
C PRO A 97 -14.82 -6.45 -1.12
N VAL A 98 -14.79 -5.44 -1.96
CA VAL A 98 -15.76 -5.35 -3.06
C VAL A 98 -15.63 -6.65 -3.84
N LYS A 99 -16.66 -7.47 -3.81
CA LYS A 99 -16.67 -8.74 -4.54
C LYS A 99 -16.83 -8.35 -6.01
N HIS A 100 -15.75 -8.41 -6.76
CA HIS A 100 -15.80 -8.20 -8.20
C HIS A 100 -16.47 -9.40 -8.84
N THR A 101 -17.71 -9.23 -9.29
CA THR A 101 -18.47 -10.27 -9.98
C THR A 101 -18.12 -10.19 -11.45
N LEU A 102 -17.27 -11.11 -11.90
CA LEU A 102 -16.98 -11.32 -13.31
C LEU A 102 -18.05 -12.28 -13.86
N GLU A 103 -19.20 -11.74 -14.30
CA GLU A 103 -20.36 -12.51 -14.76
C GLU A 103 -20.49 -12.50 -16.28
N GLY A 104 -21.30 -13.43 -16.81
CA GLY A 104 -21.51 -13.58 -18.25
C GLY A 104 -20.38 -14.29 -18.99
N GLU A 105 -20.49 -14.40 -20.33
CA GLU A 105 -19.51 -15.08 -21.19
C GLU A 105 -18.11 -14.48 -21.03
N ILE A 106 -17.98 -13.16 -21.13
CA ILE A 106 -16.70 -12.44 -21.00
C ILE A 106 -16.15 -12.64 -19.58
N GLY A 107 -16.99 -12.52 -18.57
CA GLY A 107 -16.58 -12.67 -17.16
C GLY A 107 -16.04 -14.06 -16.85
N LEU A 108 -16.66 -15.10 -17.40
CA LEU A 108 -16.20 -16.48 -17.24
C LEU A 108 -14.79 -16.68 -17.81
N GLN A 109 -14.50 -16.11 -18.96
CA GLN A 109 -13.16 -16.20 -19.54
C GLN A 109 -12.12 -15.35 -18.79
N MET A 110 -12.52 -14.25 -18.20
CA MET A 110 -11.67 -13.48 -17.29
C MET A 110 -11.36 -14.26 -15.99
N GLN A 111 -12.35 -15.00 -15.46
CA GLN A 111 -12.12 -15.90 -14.31
C GLN A 111 -11.12 -17.01 -14.64
N ARG A 112 -11.18 -17.58 -15.85
CA ARG A 112 -10.19 -18.56 -16.31
C ARG A 112 -8.77 -17.98 -16.32
N LEU A 113 -8.60 -16.74 -16.80
CA LEU A 113 -7.32 -16.04 -16.70
C LEU A 113 -6.86 -15.89 -15.25
N ILE A 114 -7.74 -15.47 -14.34
CA ILE A 114 -7.40 -15.33 -12.91
C ILE A 114 -6.92 -16.67 -12.33
N THR A 115 -7.64 -17.76 -12.61
CA THR A 115 -7.24 -19.11 -12.19
C THR A 115 -5.89 -19.51 -12.77
N HIS A 116 -5.64 -19.22 -14.05
CA HIS A 116 -4.35 -19.44 -14.68
C HIS A 116 -3.22 -18.64 -14.01
N LEU A 117 -3.44 -17.35 -13.68
CA LEU A 117 -2.45 -16.54 -12.98
C LEU A 117 -2.18 -17.05 -11.55
N GLN A 118 -3.18 -17.61 -10.89
CA GLN A 118 -3.03 -18.26 -9.58
C GLN A 118 -2.18 -19.53 -9.68
N SER A 119 -2.38 -20.36 -10.70
CA SER A 119 -1.54 -21.55 -10.96
C SER A 119 -0.09 -21.19 -11.24
N LEU A 120 0.17 -20.03 -11.85
CA LEU A 120 1.51 -19.47 -12.04
C LEU A 120 2.09 -18.83 -10.76
N ARG A 121 1.43 -19.00 -9.61
CA ARG A 121 1.86 -18.47 -8.29
C ARG A 121 2.10 -16.95 -8.30
N ARG A 122 1.30 -16.19 -9.06
CA ARG A 122 1.34 -14.72 -8.99
C ARG A 122 0.92 -14.24 -7.61
N SER A 123 1.48 -13.11 -7.17
CA SER A 123 1.17 -12.57 -5.83
C SER A 123 -0.32 -12.27 -5.67
N SER A 124 -0.86 -12.47 -4.45
CA SER A 124 -2.26 -12.16 -4.15
C SER A 124 -2.63 -10.70 -4.41
N VAL A 125 -1.68 -9.78 -4.29
CA VAL A 125 -1.87 -8.36 -4.62
C VAL A 125 -2.06 -8.19 -6.12
N THR A 126 -1.19 -8.84 -6.93
CA THR A 126 -1.31 -8.81 -8.39
C THR A 126 -2.66 -9.37 -8.85
N ILE A 127 -3.10 -10.49 -8.27
CA ILE A 127 -4.40 -11.08 -8.60
C ILE A 127 -5.55 -10.10 -8.30
N LYS A 128 -5.56 -9.48 -7.13
CA LYS A 128 -6.58 -8.48 -6.76
C LYS A 128 -6.58 -7.26 -7.68
N ASP A 129 -5.41 -6.79 -8.11
CA ASP A 129 -5.31 -5.70 -9.07
C ASP A 129 -5.90 -6.11 -10.43
N TYR A 130 -5.63 -7.34 -10.89
CA TYR A 130 -6.22 -7.87 -12.12
C TYR A 130 -7.75 -8.00 -12.02
N GLU A 131 -8.27 -8.58 -10.93
CA GLU A 131 -9.70 -8.66 -10.67
C GLU A 131 -10.38 -7.28 -10.74
N LEU A 132 -9.75 -6.27 -10.12
CA LEU A 132 -10.24 -4.89 -10.15
C LEU A 132 -10.27 -4.32 -11.58
N TYR A 133 -9.17 -4.46 -12.34
CA TYR A 133 -9.08 -3.89 -13.68
C TYR A 133 -10.00 -4.62 -14.66
N LEU A 134 -10.08 -5.93 -14.58
CA LEU A 134 -10.97 -6.75 -15.40
C LEU A 134 -12.44 -6.45 -15.09
N ASN A 135 -12.79 -6.26 -13.81
CA ASN A 135 -14.16 -5.88 -13.45
C ASN A 135 -14.54 -4.51 -14.01
N ARG A 136 -13.64 -3.53 -13.98
CA ARG A 136 -13.88 -2.22 -14.61
C ARG A 136 -14.08 -2.35 -16.12
N PHE A 137 -13.29 -3.19 -16.76
CA PHE A 137 -13.38 -3.41 -18.20
C PHE A 137 -14.69 -4.09 -18.60
N ILE A 138 -15.13 -5.14 -17.87
CA ILE A 138 -16.40 -5.81 -18.17
C ILE A 138 -17.59 -4.89 -17.94
N VAL A 139 -17.58 -4.06 -16.89
CA VAL A 139 -18.62 -3.07 -16.65
C VAL A 139 -18.72 -2.09 -17.82
N PHE A 140 -17.58 -1.59 -18.31
CA PHE A 140 -17.53 -0.72 -19.48
C PHE A 140 -18.07 -1.38 -20.74
N LEU A 141 -17.69 -2.65 -20.99
CA LEU A 141 -18.20 -3.43 -22.13
C LEU A 141 -19.72 -3.61 -22.06
N ASN A 142 -20.27 -3.96 -20.89
CA ASN A 142 -21.70 -4.13 -20.67
C ASN A 142 -22.45 -2.80 -20.91
N GLN A 143 -21.91 -1.68 -20.45
CA GLN A 143 -22.46 -0.34 -20.70
C GLN A 143 -22.43 0.03 -22.20
N SER A 144 -21.49 -0.54 -22.94
CA SER A 144 -21.35 -0.38 -24.39
C SER A 144 -22.17 -1.40 -25.21
N GLY A 145 -22.99 -2.23 -24.53
CA GLY A 145 -23.81 -3.26 -25.19
C GLY A 145 -23.03 -4.48 -25.70
N VAL A 146 -21.83 -4.72 -25.17
CA VAL A 146 -20.94 -5.83 -25.58
C VAL A 146 -20.94 -6.91 -24.52
N TYR A 147 -21.60 -8.04 -24.81
CA TYR A 147 -21.77 -9.17 -23.88
C TYR A 147 -21.00 -10.44 -24.32
N SER A 148 -20.43 -10.45 -25.54
CA SER A 148 -19.66 -11.56 -26.07
C SER A 148 -18.27 -11.11 -26.49
N ILE A 149 -17.29 -12.02 -26.38
CA ILE A 149 -15.89 -11.75 -26.79
C ILE A 149 -15.81 -11.37 -28.26
N ARG A 150 -16.60 -12.03 -29.12
CA ARG A 150 -16.65 -11.75 -30.55
C ARG A 150 -17.17 -10.35 -30.87
N GLY A 151 -17.91 -9.72 -29.98
CA GLY A 151 -18.40 -8.34 -30.09
C GLY A 151 -17.37 -7.27 -29.76
N ILE A 152 -16.24 -7.65 -29.15
CA ILE A 152 -15.18 -6.69 -28.77
C ILE A 152 -14.50 -6.18 -30.05
N ARG A 153 -14.29 -4.86 -30.11
CA ARG A 153 -13.61 -4.15 -31.19
C ARG A 153 -12.57 -3.21 -30.61
N GLU A 154 -11.60 -2.79 -31.40
CA GLU A 154 -10.56 -1.82 -31.05
C GLU A 154 -11.12 -0.57 -30.37
N ARG A 155 -12.21 -0.03 -30.88
CA ARG A 155 -12.88 1.17 -30.29
C ARG A 155 -13.27 0.99 -28.84
N HIS A 156 -13.64 -0.24 -28.41
CA HIS A 156 -14.02 -0.50 -27.01
C HIS A 156 -12.78 -0.50 -26.10
N ILE A 157 -11.65 -1.01 -26.59
CA ILE A 157 -10.38 -1.03 -25.87
C ILE A 157 -9.85 0.38 -25.70
N LEU A 158 -9.78 1.16 -26.76
CA LEU A 158 -9.31 2.55 -26.75
C LEU A 158 -10.26 3.44 -25.97
N GLY A 159 -11.59 3.25 -26.11
CA GLY A 159 -12.61 3.96 -25.33
C GLY A 159 -12.44 3.72 -23.82
N PHE A 160 -12.27 2.48 -23.40
CA PHE A 160 -12.01 2.16 -21.99
C PHE A 160 -10.74 2.81 -21.46
N LEU A 161 -9.66 2.79 -22.24
CA LEU A 161 -8.41 3.44 -21.86
C LEU A 161 -8.53 4.96 -21.81
N SER A 162 -9.35 5.58 -22.65
CA SER A 162 -9.59 7.03 -22.61
C SER A 162 -10.32 7.46 -21.34
N THR A 163 -11.28 6.66 -20.88
CA THR A 163 -12.04 6.91 -19.63
C THR A 163 -11.23 6.61 -18.36
N THR A 164 -10.10 5.89 -18.48
CA THR A 164 -9.27 5.54 -17.35
C THR A 164 -8.34 6.72 -17.01
N GLU A 165 -8.58 7.42 -15.92
CA GLU A 165 -7.73 8.55 -15.47
C GLU A 165 -6.45 8.08 -14.80
N ASN A 166 -6.57 7.14 -13.86
CA ASN A 166 -5.48 6.68 -13.03
C ASN A 166 -5.02 5.27 -13.39
N ASN A 167 -3.72 4.98 -13.21
CA ASN A 167 -3.13 3.65 -13.41
C ASN A 167 -3.25 3.10 -14.85
N LYS A 168 -3.40 3.95 -15.85
CA LYS A 168 -3.51 3.55 -17.26
C LYS A 168 -2.51 2.49 -17.69
N VAL A 169 -1.23 2.66 -17.32
CA VAL A 169 -0.15 1.73 -17.66
C VAL A 169 -0.39 0.34 -17.09
N ASN A 170 -0.86 0.27 -15.83
CA ASN A 170 -1.16 -1.01 -15.17
C ASN A 170 -2.39 -1.67 -15.78
N VAL A 171 -3.43 -0.88 -16.08
CA VAL A 171 -4.64 -1.34 -16.78
C VAL A 171 -4.27 -1.90 -18.15
N ALA A 172 -3.51 -1.18 -18.95
CA ALA A 172 -3.06 -1.66 -20.25
C ALA A 172 -2.17 -2.91 -20.16
N SER A 173 -1.33 -3.00 -19.12
CA SER A 173 -0.55 -4.21 -18.86
C SER A 173 -1.46 -5.41 -18.53
N CYS A 174 -2.51 -5.21 -17.74
CA CYS A 174 -3.50 -6.23 -17.45
C CYS A 174 -4.25 -6.66 -18.71
N LEU A 175 -4.73 -5.73 -19.53
CA LEU A 175 -5.43 -6.00 -20.77
C LEU A 175 -4.53 -6.74 -21.80
N ARG A 176 -3.22 -6.40 -21.90
CA ARG A 176 -2.29 -7.14 -22.74
C ARG A 176 -2.23 -8.62 -22.37
N VAL A 177 -2.15 -8.90 -21.06
CA VAL A 177 -2.13 -10.29 -20.59
C VAL A 177 -3.45 -10.98 -20.87
N LEU A 178 -4.59 -10.29 -20.72
CA LEU A 178 -5.92 -10.82 -21.05
C LEU A 178 -6.03 -11.17 -22.54
N PHE A 179 -5.66 -10.24 -23.42
CA PHE A 179 -5.82 -10.46 -24.87
C PHE A 179 -4.86 -11.51 -25.40
N ARG A 180 -3.65 -11.58 -24.85
CA ARG A 180 -2.73 -12.67 -25.15
C ARG A 180 -3.32 -14.01 -24.75
N PHE A 181 -3.84 -14.12 -23.54
CA PHE A 181 -4.47 -15.34 -23.05
C PHE A 181 -5.66 -15.76 -23.90
N TRP A 182 -6.51 -14.82 -24.33
CA TRP A 182 -7.63 -15.11 -25.21
C TRP A 182 -7.19 -15.56 -26.61
N PHE A 183 -6.17 -14.93 -27.16
CA PHE A 183 -5.61 -15.31 -28.47
C PHE A 183 -4.97 -16.70 -28.43
N GLU A 184 -4.14 -16.98 -27.42
CA GLU A 184 -3.54 -18.30 -27.19
C GLU A 184 -4.59 -19.40 -26.92
N SER A 185 -5.76 -19.03 -26.37
CA SER A 185 -6.89 -19.93 -26.13
C SER A 185 -7.87 -20.01 -27.31
N HIS A 186 -7.53 -19.44 -28.46
CA HIS A 186 -8.37 -19.41 -29.68
C HIS A 186 -9.77 -18.80 -29.48
N LEU A 187 -9.92 -17.87 -28.53
CA LEU A 187 -11.17 -17.18 -28.25
C LEU A 187 -11.37 -15.94 -29.12
N THR A 188 -10.30 -15.44 -29.74
CA THR A 188 -10.29 -14.29 -30.65
C THR A 188 -9.52 -14.61 -31.92
N ASP A 189 -10.02 -14.15 -33.08
CA ASP A 189 -9.38 -14.34 -34.36
C ASP A 189 -8.14 -13.45 -34.55
N GLY A 190 -8.08 -12.32 -33.81
CA GLY A 190 -6.98 -11.35 -33.84
C GLY A 190 -6.37 -11.13 -32.46
N ASN A 191 -5.09 -10.77 -32.46
CA ASN A 191 -4.41 -10.41 -31.23
C ASN A 191 -4.60 -8.93 -30.90
N PHE A 192 -5.54 -8.61 -30.03
CA PHE A 192 -5.76 -7.24 -29.53
C PHE A 192 -4.59 -6.67 -28.71
N GLU A 193 -3.59 -7.49 -28.35
CA GLU A 193 -2.36 -7.01 -27.69
C GLU A 193 -1.63 -5.98 -28.55
N ASP A 194 -1.66 -6.12 -29.89
CA ASP A 194 -0.94 -5.25 -30.81
C ASP A 194 -1.46 -3.80 -30.78
N ILE A 195 -2.77 -3.62 -30.55
CA ILE A 195 -3.37 -2.30 -30.33
C ILE A 195 -2.68 -1.59 -29.14
N LEU A 196 -2.43 -2.34 -28.06
CA LEU A 196 -1.83 -1.81 -26.84
C LEU A 196 -0.31 -1.65 -26.95
N ARG A 197 0.38 -2.39 -27.81
CA ARG A 197 1.81 -2.22 -28.09
C ARG A 197 2.07 -0.93 -28.86
N ASN A 198 1.22 -0.62 -29.81
CA ASN A 198 1.34 0.56 -30.64
C ASN A 198 0.88 1.83 -29.96
N TYR A 199 0.17 1.70 -28.82
CA TYR A 199 -0.26 2.85 -28.05
C TYR A 199 0.93 3.50 -27.34
N LYS A 200 1.37 4.66 -27.83
CA LYS A 200 2.48 5.41 -27.26
C LYS A 200 2.04 6.04 -25.93
N TRP A 201 2.46 5.44 -24.84
CA TRP A 201 2.31 6.05 -23.53
C TRP A 201 3.34 7.17 -23.38
N VAL A 202 2.88 8.40 -23.15
CA VAL A 202 3.78 9.46 -22.73
C VAL A 202 4.24 9.10 -21.32
N LYS A 203 5.36 8.43 -21.22
CA LYS A 203 6.07 8.27 -19.95
C LYS A 203 6.56 9.66 -19.54
N ARG A 204 5.85 10.30 -18.63
CA ARG A 204 6.47 11.40 -17.87
C ARG A 204 7.55 10.76 -17.01
N GLU A 205 8.79 10.85 -17.45
CA GLU A 205 9.94 10.39 -16.68
C GLU A 205 10.08 11.29 -15.46
N LYS A 206 9.57 10.81 -14.32
CA LYS A 206 9.72 11.51 -13.04
C LYS A 206 11.08 11.16 -12.47
N VAL A 207 11.85 12.18 -12.12
CA VAL A 207 13.03 11.99 -11.28
C VAL A 207 12.56 11.44 -9.93
N PRO A 208 13.19 10.39 -9.40
CA PRO A 208 12.83 9.87 -8.08
C PRO A 208 12.95 10.95 -7.01
N SER A 209 11.93 11.07 -6.17
CA SER A 209 12.02 11.95 -5.00
C SER A 209 12.98 11.34 -3.99
N PHE A 210 13.92 12.13 -3.51
CA PHE A 210 14.88 11.77 -2.47
C PHE A 210 15.08 12.93 -1.50
N PHE A 211 15.65 12.66 -0.36
CA PHE A 211 16.07 13.62 0.67
C PHE A 211 17.59 13.68 0.70
N THR A 212 18.14 14.84 0.97
CA THR A 212 19.59 15.00 1.19
C THR A 212 20.01 14.31 2.49
N THR A 213 21.31 14.14 2.69
CA THR A 213 21.84 13.51 3.92
C THR A 213 21.43 14.28 5.17
N ASP A 214 21.45 15.63 5.08
CA ASP A 214 21.05 16.50 6.20
C ASP A 214 19.55 16.40 6.46
N GLU A 215 18.70 16.44 5.42
CA GLU A 215 17.27 16.24 5.56
C GLU A 215 16.93 14.86 6.15
N VAL A 216 17.64 13.80 5.77
CA VAL A 216 17.44 12.45 6.37
C VAL A 216 17.79 12.48 7.85
N ARG A 217 18.85 13.16 8.26
CA ARG A 217 19.25 13.34 9.66
C ARG A 217 18.16 14.09 10.44
N ASP A 218 17.68 15.21 9.89
CA ASP A 218 16.59 16.00 10.52
C ASP A 218 15.31 15.17 10.70
N ILE A 219 14.98 14.32 9.72
CA ILE A 219 13.85 13.37 9.83
C ILE A 219 14.10 12.35 10.95
N GLU A 220 15.31 11.79 11.06
CA GLU A 220 15.65 10.80 12.09
C GLU A 220 15.66 11.42 13.51
N GLU A 221 16.06 12.67 13.64
CA GLU A 221 16.10 13.41 14.91
C GLU A 221 14.72 13.93 15.35
N SER A 222 13.80 14.15 14.41
CA SER A 222 12.45 14.67 14.71
C SER A 222 11.56 13.72 15.50
N ILE A 223 11.94 12.44 15.61
CA ILE A 223 11.10 11.41 16.23
C ILE A 223 11.13 11.49 17.77
N ASP A 224 9.95 11.59 18.38
CA ASP A 224 9.80 11.37 19.81
C ASP A 224 9.85 9.87 20.17
N LYS A 225 10.89 9.49 20.90
CA LYS A 225 11.17 8.10 21.34
C LYS A 225 10.62 7.80 22.74
N SER A 226 9.87 8.70 23.35
CA SER A 226 9.31 8.51 24.69
C SER A 226 8.25 7.41 24.74
N SER A 227 7.48 7.24 23.67
CA SER A 227 6.41 6.24 23.57
C SER A 227 6.87 4.94 22.88
N GLY A 228 6.21 3.82 23.22
CA GLY A 228 6.47 2.54 22.54
C GLY A 228 6.19 2.58 21.03
N ALA A 229 5.23 3.40 20.59
CA ALA A 229 4.96 3.62 19.18
C ALA A 229 6.09 4.43 18.52
N GLY A 230 6.61 5.45 19.21
CA GLY A 230 7.75 6.24 18.74
C GLY A 230 9.01 5.39 18.59
N LYS A 231 9.35 4.55 19.60
CA LYS A 231 10.47 3.59 19.51
C LYS A 231 10.33 2.64 18.34
N ARG A 232 9.13 2.08 18.11
CA ARG A 232 8.83 1.24 16.93
C ARG A 232 9.07 1.99 15.62
N ASN A 233 8.50 3.18 15.51
CA ASN A 233 8.56 3.99 14.29
C ASN A 233 10.00 4.41 14.00
N TYR A 234 10.81 4.70 15.03
CA TYR A 234 12.22 5.01 14.89
C TYR A 234 13.03 3.81 14.35
N ALA A 235 12.84 2.61 14.91
CA ALA A 235 13.49 1.41 14.39
C ALA A 235 13.08 1.11 12.92
N MET A 236 11.81 1.27 12.58
CA MET A 236 11.34 1.14 11.19
C MET A 236 11.96 2.18 10.25
N LEU A 237 12.10 3.43 10.74
CA LEU A 237 12.71 4.52 9.98
C LEU A 237 14.17 4.23 9.67
N LEU A 238 14.97 3.84 10.67
CA LEU A 238 16.38 3.52 10.48
C LEU A 238 16.61 2.35 9.51
N LEU A 239 15.76 1.30 9.57
CA LEU A 239 15.81 0.21 8.59
C LEU A 239 15.55 0.69 7.16
N ALA A 240 14.71 1.72 6.98
CA ALA A 240 14.43 2.29 5.68
C ALA A 240 15.50 3.28 5.22
N SER A 241 16.01 4.15 6.11
CA SER A 241 16.96 5.21 5.78
C SER A 241 18.41 4.70 5.70
N ARG A 242 18.82 3.85 6.64
CA ARG A 242 20.22 3.38 6.75
C ARG A 242 20.51 2.11 5.94
N LEU A 243 19.52 1.21 5.83
CA LEU A 243 19.67 -0.06 5.11
C LEU A 243 18.81 -0.13 3.84
N GLY A 244 18.00 0.86 3.57
CA GLY A 244 17.17 0.92 2.36
C GLY A 244 16.14 -0.20 2.24
N LEU A 245 15.70 -0.81 3.34
CA LEU A 245 14.73 -1.90 3.30
C LEU A 245 13.38 -1.42 2.76
N ARG A 246 12.72 -2.28 1.97
CA ARG A 246 11.35 -1.99 1.53
C ARG A 246 10.36 -2.12 2.69
N ALA A 247 9.30 -1.34 2.68
CA ALA A 247 8.27 -1.40 3.71
C ALA A 247 7.68 -2.81 3.93
N SER A 248 7.59 -3.62 2.87
CA SER A 248 7.15 -5.02 2.99
C SER A 248 8.17 -5.88 3.71
N ASP A 249 9.46 -5.64 3.51
CA ASP A 249 10.53 -6.42 4.12
C ASP A 249 10.67 -6.06 5.59
N ILE A 250 10.59 -4.75 5.93
CA ILE A 250 10.51 -4.28 7.33
C ILE A 250 9.32 -4.91 8.06
N ALA A 251 8.12 -4.90 7.45
CA ALA A 251 6.92 -5.47 8.06
C ALA A 251 7.02 -6.98 8.34
N ASN A 252 7.72 -7.71 7.47
CA ASN A 252 7.88 -9.16 7.57
C ASN A 252 9.15 -9.60 8.31
N LEU A 253 9.95 -8.65 8.83
CA LEU A 253 11.19 -8.98 9.55
C LEU A 253 10.87 -9.76 10.83
N LYS A 254 11.51 -10.91 10.99
CA LYS A 254 11.35 -11.84 12.13
C LYS A 254 12.57 -11.82 13.04
N PHE A 255 12.42 -12.30 14.27
CA PHE A 255 13.55 -12.47 15.18
C PHE A 255 14.66 -13.35 14.59
N SER A 256 14.28 -14.41 13.88
CA SER A 256 15.23 -15.31 13.21
C SER A 256 16.00 -14.70 12.04
N ASN A 257 15.64 -13.48 11.61
CA ASN A 257 16.35 -12.78 10.55
C ASN A 257 17.55 -11.95 11.07
N ILE A 258 17.67 -11.78 12.40
CA ILE A 258 18.78 -11.03 12.99
C ILE A 258 19.74 -12.00 13.66
N ASP A 259 20.96 -11.99 13.19
CA ASP A 259 22.11 -12.69 13.80
C ASP A 259 22.89 -11.66 14.62
N TRP A 260 22.63 -11.64 15.94
CA TRP A 260 23.24 -10.68 16.86
C TRP A 260 24.73 -10.93 17.09
N ASP A 261 25.18 -12.18 16.96
CA ASP A 261 26.57 -12.56 17.17
C ASP A 261 27.44 -12.12 15.98
N LYS A 262 26.88 -12.21 14.76
CA LYS A 262 27.57 -11.82 13.53
C LYS A 262 27.30 -10.39 13.11
N ASN A 263 26.42 -9.69 13.82
CA ASN A 263 25.92 -8.36 13.43
C ASN A 263 25.39 -8.32 12.00
N GLU A 264 24.47 -9.24 11.67
CA GLU A 264 23.92 -9.36 10.33
C GLU A 264 22.38 -9.47 10.35
N ILE A 265 21.76 -8.94 9.31
CA ILE A 265 20.33 -9.13 9.01
C ILE A 265 20.23 -9.97 7.74
N ARG A 266 19.62 -11.15 7.82
CA ARG A 266 19.43 -12.06 6.69
C ARG A 266 17.96 -12.32 6.45
N PHE A 267 17.47 -12.04 5.27
CA PHE A 267 16.08 -12.26 4.90
C PHE A 267 15.91 -12.46 3.41
N THR A 268 14.78 -13.08 3.01
CA THR A 268 14.36 -13.15 1.62
C THR A 268 13.39 -12.02 1.34
N GLN A 269 13.68 -11.19 0.35
CA GLN A 269 12.85 -10.06 -0.02
C GLN A 269 11.45 -10.51 -0.43
N TYR A 270 10.42 -9.95 0.18
CA TYR A 270 9.02 -10.30 -0.07
C TYR A 270 8.60 -10.11 -1.53
N LYS A 271 9.08 -9.04 -2.19
CA LYS A 271 8.68 -8.69 -3.55
C LYS A 271 9.43 -9.47 -4.64
N THR A 272 10.70 -9.75 -4.44
CA THR A 272 11.58 -10.30 -5.49
C THR A 272 11.96 -11.76 -5.26
N GLY A 273 11.80 -12.25 -4.03
CA GLY A 273 12.26 -13.58 -3.63
C GLY A 273 13.79 -13.71 -3.50
N ASN A 274 14.54 -12.60 -3.64
CA ASN A 274 15.99 -12.64 -3.54
C ASN A 274 16.44 -12.72 -2.08
N PRO A 275 17.38 -13.59 -1.70
CA PRO A 275 18.04 -13.55 -0.41
C PRO A 275 18.93 -12.30 -0.34
N VAL A 276 18.93 -11.65 0.82
CA VAL A 276 19.74 -10.47 1.10
C VAL A 276 20.36 -10.63 2.48
N THR A 277 21.66 -10.33 2.58
CA THR A 277 22.41 -10.23 3.83
C THR A 277 22.95 -8.80 3.93
N LEU A 278 22.64 -8.12 5.02
CA LEU A 278 23.07 -6.75 5.30
C LEU A 278 23.75 -6.69 6.67
N PRO A 279 24.71 -5.80 6.86
CA PRO A 279 25.28 -5.56 8.20
C PRO A 279 24.21 -4.96 9.12
N LEU A 280 24.16 -5.43 10.36
CA LEU A 280 23.36 -4.82 11.42
C LEU A 280 24.17 -3.65 12.00
N LEU A 281 23.83 -2.43 11.57
CA LEU A 281 24.47 -1.22 12.08
C LEU A 281 24.10 -1.02 13.56
N ASN A 282 25.03 -0.49 14.36
CA ASN A 282 24.85 -0.32 15.80
C ASN A 282 23.62 0.52 16.17
N ASP A 283 23.38 1.61 15.44
CA ASP A 283 22.21 2.49 15.64
C ASP A 283 20.90 1.75 15.32
N VAL A 284 20.86 0.98 14.25
CA VAL A 284 19.70 0.15 13.88
C VAL A 284 19.44 -0.94 14.92
N GLY A 285 20.51 -1.67 15.34
CA GLY A 285 20.42 -2.72 16.36
C GLY A 285 19.92 -2.19 17.69
N ASN A 286 20.51 -1.07 18.15
CA ASN A 286 20.08 -0.43 19.40
C ASN A 286 18.64 0.06 19.34
N ALA A 287 18.18 0.61 18.24
CA ALA A 287 16.79 1.05 18.07
C ALA A 287 15.81 -0.14 18.10
N ILE A 288 16.20 -1.27 17.49
CA ILE A 288 15.39 -2.50 17.56
C ILE A 288 15.32 -3.02 19.01
N ILE A 289 16.46 -3.09 19.73
CA ILE A 289 16.53 -3.54 21.12
C ILE A 289 15.69 -2.62 22.02
N ASP A 290 15.79 -1.30 21.86
CA ASP A 290 15.02 -0.33 22.64
C ASP A 290 13.51 -0.52 22.43
N TYR A 291 13.07 -0.72 21.19
CA TYR A 291 11.69 -1.05 20.90
C TYR A 291 11.27 -2.39 21.52
N LEU A 292 12.09 -3.42 21.40
CA LEU A 292 11.75 -4.74 21.95
C LEU A 292 11.62 -4.74 23.47
N LYS A 293 12.51 -4.05 24.17
CA LYS A 293 12.53 -3.97 25.63
C LYS A 293 11.44 -3.07 26.18
N TYR A 294 11.21 -1.91 25.59
CA TYR A 294 10.42 -0.84 26.21
C TYR A 294 9.22 -0.39 25.40
N GLY A 295 9.06 -0.86 24.16
CA GLY A 295 7.98 -0.40 23.26
C GLY A 295 7.08 -1.49 22.72
N ARG A 296 7.55 -2.75 22.65
CA ARG A 296 6.80 -3.86 22.07
C ARG A 296 5.89 -4.51 23.11
N PHE A 297 4.60 -4.54 22.83
CA PHE A 297 3.65 -5.29 23.66
C PHE A 297 3.88 -6.80 23.57
N LYS A 298 3.47 -7.54 24.61
CA LYS A 298 3.52 -9.00 24.61
C LYS A 298 2.67 -9.52 23.43
N SER A 299 3.25 -10.40 22.63
CA SER A 299 2.61 -11.03 21.49
C SER A 299 3.38 -12.29 21.11
N GLU A 300 2.68 -13.33 20.71
CA GLU A 300 3.28 -14.61 20.26
C GLU A 300 3.85 -14.50 18.82
N SER A 301 3.67 -13.36 18.19
CA SER A 301 4.16 -13.13 16.83
C SER A 301 5.68 -13.21 16.76
N GLN A 302 6.19 -13.98 15.80
CA GLN A 302 7.63 -14.05 15.48
C GLN A 302 8.13 -12.81 14.74
N ASN A 303 7.24 -11.92 14.27
CA ASN A 303 7.63 -10.68 13.65
C ASN A 303 8.14 -9.70 14.70
N ILE A 304 9.22 -8.99 14.38
CA ILE A 304 9.78 -7.96 15.26
C ILE A 304 8.76 -6.85 15.45
N PHE A 305 8.18 -6.35 14.36
CA PHE A 305 7.25 -5.24 14.37
C PHE A 305 5.79 -5.71 14.40
N ILE A 306 5.06 -5.17 15.37
CA ILE A 306 3.63 -5.42 15.56
C ILE A 306 2.82 -4.13 15.57
N SER A 307 1.50 -4.25 15.46
CA SER A 307 0.58 -3.12 15.62
C SER A 307 0.75 -2.48 17.00
N SER A 308 0.71 -1.17 17.11
CA SER A 308 0.68 -0.45 18.39
C SER A 308 -0.70 -0.43 19.03
N ARG A 309 -1.71 -1.01 18.39
CA ARG A 309 -3.09 -1.09 18.88
C ARG A 309 -3.51 -2.55 18.91
N ALA A 310 -4.31 -2.91 19.91
CA ALA A 310 -4.90 -4.24 20.00
C ALA A 310 -5.81 -4.55 18.78
N PRO A 311 -5.89 -5.80 18.36
CA PRO A 311 -5.03 -6.91 18.73
C PRO A 311 -3.62 -6.72 18.17
N TYR A 312 -2.59 -7.01 18.96
CA TYR A 312 -1.17 -6.79 18.63
C TYR A 312 -0.65 -7.79 17.58
N VAL A 313 -1.23 -7.69 16.38
CA VAL A 313 -0.87 -8.54 15.24
C VAL A 313 0.39 -8.04 14.53
N PRO A 314 1.05 -8.88 13.71
CA PRO A 314 2.17 -8.46 12.87
C PRO A 314 1.87 -7.16 12.12
N ALA A 315 2.84 -6.27 12.09
CA ALA A 315 2.73 -5.07 11.27
C ALA A 315 2.62 -5.46 9.78
N ASN A 316 1.85 -4.72 9.03
CA ASN A 316 1.77 -4.86 7.59
C ASN A 316 2.47 -3.69 6.89
N LYS A 317 2.64 -3.79 5.56
CA LYS A 317 3.25 -2.73 4.74
C LYS A 317 2.61 -1.36 4.98
N SER A 318 1.27 -1.29 5.15
CA SER A 318 0.58 -0.01 5.36
C SER A 318 0.96 0.64 6.68
N ILE A 319 1.13 -0.15 7.76
CA ILE A 319 1.58 0.36 9.07
C ILE A 319 2.97 0.99 8.94
N VAL A 320 3.92 0.31 8.27
CA VAL A 320 5.28 0.84 8.05
C VAL A 320 5.23 2.11 7.22
N CYS A 321 4.47 2.10 6.11
CA CYS A 321 4.34 3.29 5.26
C CYS A 321 3.72 4.47 6.00
N SER A 322 2.67 4.24 6.80
CA SER A 322 2.01 5.31 7.56
C SER A 322 2.92 5.85 8.65
N ALA A 323 3.61 4.97 9.39
CA ALA A 323 4.55 5.36 10.44
C ALA A 323 5.67 6.28 9.89
N ILE A 324 6.33 5.86 8.81
CA ILE A 324 7.42 6.64 8.21
C ILE A 324 6.90 7.95 7.61
N ARG A 325 5.73 7.96 6.95
CA ARG A 325 5.12 9.19 6.45
C ARG A 325 4.79 10.18 7.55
N GLU A 326 4.24 9.70 8.66
CA GLU A 326 3.93 10.53 9.82
C GLU A 326 5.18 11.21 10.36
N VAL A 327 6.29 10.47 10.48
CA VAL A 327 7.57 11.04 10.92
C VAL A 327 8.09 12.09 9.94
N ILE A 328 8.10 11.79 8.63
CA ILE A 328 8.54 12.76 7.63
C ILE A 328 7.66 14.02 7.64
N PHE A 329 6.35 13.85 7.86
CA PHE A 329 5.42 14.98 7.95
C PHE A 329 5.63 15.84 9.21
N GLN A 330 6.00 15.21 10.32
CA GLN A 330 6.30 15.90 11.58
C GLN A 330 7.68 16.58 11.58
N SER A 331 8.61 16.09 10.75
CA SER A 331 9.89 16.76 10.53
C SER A 331 9.64 18.10 9.83
N LYS A 332 10.49 19.08 10.06
CA LYS A 332 10.40 20.39 9.42
C LYS A 332 10.97 20.42 8.00
N VAL A 333 11.23 19.25 7.42
CA VAL A 333 11.78 19.11 6.07
C VAL A 333 10.71 19.46 5.05
N ASP A 334 11.08 20.23 4.03
CA ASP A 334 10.20 20.55 2.93
C ASP A 334 9.81 19.31 2.12
N ILE A 335 8.52 19.01 2.06
CA ILE A 335 7.96 17.86 1.35
C ILE A 335 7.09 18.25 0.16
N ASP A 336 6.98 19.55 -0.16
CA ASP A 336 6.09 20.01 -1.23
C ASP A 336 6.51 19.45 -2.59
N GLY A 337 5.54 18.94 -3.33
CA GLY A 337 5.76 18.27 -4.62
C GLY A 337 6.59 16.98 -4.58
N ARG A 338 7.05 16.53 -3.40
CA ARG A 338 7.92 15.36 -3.24
C ARG A 338 7.14 14.13 -2.75
N HIS A 339 7.42 12.96 -3.34
CA HIS A 339 6.97 11.72 -2.76
C HIS A 339 7.71 11.47 -1.45
N HIS A 340 6.97 11.22 -0.36
CA HIS A 340 7.52 11.00 0.97
C HIS A 340 7.08 9.65 1.54
N GLY A 341 8.03 8.90 2.09
CA GLY A 341 7.81 7.57 2.65
C GLY A 341 9.02 6.64 2.50
N PRO A 342 8.88 5.34 2.79
CA PRO A 342 10.00 4.40 2.78
C PRO A 342 10.75 4.33 1.44
N HIS A 343 10.05 4.52 0.32
CA HIS A 343 10.68 4.50 -1.00
C HIS A 343 11.60 5.71 -1.22
N SER A 344 11.19 6.90 -0.78
CA SER A 344 12.03 8.10 -0.91
C SER A 344 13.29 8.01 -0.06
N LEU A 345 13.21 7.45 1.16
CA LEU A 345 14.39 7.19 2.00
C LEU A 345 15.35 6.19 1.35
N ARG A 346 14.81 5.14 0.72
CA ARG A 346 15.63 4.20 -0.05
C ARG A 346 16.29 4.86 -1.26
N HIS A 347 15.61 5.78 -1.93
CA HIS A 347 16.19 6.59 -3.00
C HIS A 347 17.27 7.52 -2.46
N SER A 348 17.08 8.10 -1.26
CA SER A 348 18.08 8.93 -0.57
C SER A 348 19.36 8.15 -0.28
N LEU A 349 19.23 6.92 0.27
CA LEU A 349 20.38 6.05 0.50
C LEU A 349 21.14 5.74 -0.80
N ALA A 350 20.39 5.34 -1.85
CA ALA A 350 21.02 5.05 -3.14
C ALA A 350 21.75 6.26 -3.73
N SER A 351 21.15 7.45 -3.61
CA SER A 351 21.75 8.71 -4.05
C SER A 351 22.99 9.06 -3.24
N CYS A 352 22.97 8.84 -1.93
CA CYS A 352 24.11 9.04 -1.04
C CYS A 352 25.26 8.10 -1.40
N LEU A 353 24.99 6.81 -1.60
CA LEU A 353 25.99 5.82 -2.01
C LEU A 353 26.60 6.18 -3.37
N LEU A 354 25.78 6.63 -4.32
CA LEU A 354 26.26 7.05 -5.63
C LEU A 354 27.17 8.28 -5.55
N LYS A 355 26.79 9.29 -4.74
CA LYS A 355 27.64 10.48 -4.50
C LYS A 355 28.98 10.13 -3.86
N ASN A 356 29.03 9.07 -3.07
CA ASN A 356 30.25 8.53 -2.47
C ASN A 356 30.99 7.56 -3.42
N GLU A 357 30.72 7.66 -4.72
CA GLU A 357 31.39 6.89 -5.78
C GLU A 357 31.29 5.37 -5.63
N THR A 358 30.27 4.87 -4.88
CA THR A 358 30.02 3.43 -4.74
C THR A 358 29.61 2.85 -6.08
N PRO A 359 30.24 1.76 -6.55
CA PRO A 359 29.90 1.14 -7.83
C PRO A 359 28.43 0.73 -7.92
N ILE A 360 27.78 0.96 -9.06
CA ILE A 360 26.35 0.74 -9.26
C ILE A 360 25.93 -0.71 -8.97
N HIS A 361 26.79 -1.69 -9.27
CA HIS A 361 26.49 -3.10 -8.98
C HIS A 361 26.44 -3.36 -7.47
N VAL A 362 27.30 -2.73 -6.67
CA VAL A 362 27.28 -2.82 -5.21
C VAL A 362 26.02 -2.18 -4.64
N ILE A 363 25.62 -1.01 -5.15
CA ILE A 363 24.34 -0.37 -4.79
C ILE A 363 23.16 -1.28 -5.15
N SER A 364 23.19 -1.90 -6.33
CA SER A 364 22.15 -2.83 -6.80
C SER A 364 22.03 -4.05 -5.89
N GLU A 365 23.15 -4.61 -5.46
CA GLU A 365 23.21 -5.77 -4.55
C GLU A 365 22.72 -5.39 -3.15
N ALA A 366 23.24 -4.32 -2.56
CA ALA A 366 22.84 -3.83 -1.25
C ALA A 366 21.33 -3.54 -1.18
N LEU A 367 20.77 -2.99 -2.24
CA LEU A 367 19.33 -2.77 -2.34
C LEU A 367 18.55 -4.04 -2.75
N GLY A 368 19.20 -5.14 -3.17
CA GLY A 368 18.57 -6.36 -3.64
C GLY A 368 17.70 -6.12 -4.88
N HIS A 369 18.22 -5.39 -5.87
CA HIS A 369 17.57 -5.25 -7.16
C HIS A 369 17.80 -6.50 -8.03
N ARG A 370 16.73 -7.00 -8.66
CA ARG A 370 16.84 -8.17 -9.55
C ARG A 370 17.53 -7.83 -10.87
N LYS A 371 17.45 -6.58 -11.30
CA LYS A 371 18.06 -6.05 -12.54
C LYS A 371 18.78 -4.76 -12.21
N THR A 372 19.98 -4.61 -12.70
CA THR A 372 20.80 -3.40 -12.53
C THR A 372 20.13 -2.16 -13.14
N ASP A 373 19.33 -2.33 -14.20
CA ASP A 373 18.55 -1.26 -14.82
C ASP A 373 17.67 -0.51 -13.81
N THR A 374 17.19 -1.19 -12.77
CA THR A 374 16.43 -0.54 -11.70
C THR A 374 17.28 0.44 -10.91
N THR A 375 18.59 0.25 -10.87
CA THR A 375 19.56 1.10 -10.16
C THR A 375 20.01 2.26 -11.05
N LEU A 376 20.00 2.10 -12.39
CA LEU A 376 20.34 3.16 -13.33
C LEU A 376 19.44 4.40 -13.23
N VAL A 377 18.26 4.26 -12.65
CA VAL A 377 17.36 5.39 -12.38
C VAL A 377 18.03 6.42 -11.46
N TYR A 378 18.97 6.01 -10.60
CA TYR A 378 19.69 6.92 -9.69
C TYR A 378 20.75 7.76 -10.40
N LEU A 379 21.26 7.32 -11.55
CA LEU A 379 22.18 8.14 -12.35
C LEU A 379 21.53 9.45 -12.81
N ARG A 380 20.21 9.49 -12.96
CA ARG A 380 19.45 10.69 -13.33
C ARG A 380 19.41 11.74 -12.22
N ILE A 381 19.76 11.37 -11.00
CA ILE A 381 19.79 12.26 -9.83
C ILE A 381 21.17 12.89 -9.69
N ASP A 382 22.20 12.25 -10.19
CA ASP A 382 23.59 12.71 -10.09
C ASP A 382 23.92 13.69 -11.22
N ILE A 383 23.34 14.88 -11.11
CA ILE A 383 23.57 15.97 -12.08
C ILE A 383 25.05 16.36 -12.11
N THR A 384 25.76 16.29 -10.98
CA THR A 384 27.17 16.65 -10.89
C THR A 384 28.05 15.75 -11.75
N SER A 385 27.83 14.44 -11.69
CA SER A 385 28.55 13.48 -12.55
C SER A 385 28.12 13.58 -14.01
N LEU A 386 26.85 13.86 -14.29
CA LEU A 386 26.36 14.10 -15.65
C LEU A 386 26.98 15.36 -16.27
N LEU A 387 27.15 16.43 -15.51
CA LEU A 387 27.81 17.65 -15.98
C LEU A 387 29.28 17.43 -16.33
N LYS A 388 29.98 16.51 -15.64
CA LYS A 388 31.38 16.13 -16.01
C LYS A 388 31.45 15.44 -17.36
N CYS A 389 30.35 14.79 -17.80
CA CYS A 389 30.25 14.11 -19.09
C CYS A 389 29.70 15.04 -20.19
N SER A 390 29.25 16.24 -19.85
CA SER A 390 28.72 17.18 -20.84
C SER A 390 29.83 17.76 -21.70
N LEU A 391 29.58 17.87 -23.00
CA LEU A 391 30.46 18.65 -23.88
C LEU A 391 30.39 20.14 -23.47
N PRO A 392 31.50 20.86 -23.58
CA PRO A 392 31.49 22.31 -23.33
C PRO A 392 30.53 22.97 -24.31
N VAL A 393 29.62 23.79 -23.80
CA VAL A 393 28.74 24.59 -24.63
C VAL A 393 29.59 25.53 -25.45
N PRO A 394 29.53 25.53 -26.81
CA PRO A 394 30.26 26.46 -27.61
C PRO A 394 29.91 27.89 -27.21
N LEU A 395 30.91 28.76 -27.10
CA LEU A 395 30.68 30.19 -26.87
C LEU A 395 29.86 30.73 -28.04
N VAL A 396 28.65 31.15 -27.75
CA VAL A 396 27.75 31.76 -28.73
C VAL A 396 28.04 33.28 -28.73
N SER A 397 28.16 33.87 -29.88
CA SER A 397 28.39 35.33 -29.98
C SER A 397 27.19 36.10 -29.40
N ASN A 398 27.45 37.30 -28.84
CA ASN A 398 26.40 38.14 -28.29
C ASN A 398 25.33 38.49 -29.34
N GLU A 399 25.69 38.48 -30.63
CA GLU A 399 24.76 38.67 -31.73
C GLU A 399 23.68 37.60 -31.83
N PHE A 400 23.98 36.36 -31.40
CA PHE A 400 22.99 35.28 -31.35
C PHE A 400 21.84 35.61 -30.37
N TYR A 401 22.16 36.21 -29.24
CA TYR A 401 21.18 36.59 -28.22
C TYR A 401 20.40 37.86 -28.58
N THR A 402 20.89 38.63 -29.55
CA THR A 402 20.24 39.90 -30.02
C THR A 402 19.39 39.68 -31.26
N GLN A 403 19.39 38.50 -31.87
CA GLN A 403 18.54 38.18 -33.02
C GLN A 403 17.06 38.16 -32.59
N LYS A 404 16.36 39.27 -32.84
CA LYS A 404 14.89 39.32 -32.70
C LYS A 404 14.27 38.52 -33.86
N GLY A 405 13.58 37.40 -33.54
CA GLY A 405 12.73 36.71 -34.50
C GLY A 405 13.18 35.29 -34.91
N GLY A 406 14.07 34.65 -34.19
CA GLY A 406 14.37 33.22 -34.38
C GLY A 406 13.29 32.32 -33.72
N VAL A 407 13.03 31.18 -34.35
CA VAL A 407 12.06 30.14 -33.90
C VAL A 407 12.23 29.71 -32.42
N PHE A 408 13.34 30.07 -31.78
CA PHE A 408 13.64 29.74 -30.38
C PHE A 408 13.04 30.74 -29.38
N TYR A 409 12.48 31.88 -29.80
CA TYR A 409 11.96 32.92 -28.90
C TYR A 409 10.42 32.92 -28.76
N GLU A 410 9.69 32.11 -29.53
CA GLU A 410 8.22 32.05 -29.47
C GLU A 410 7.65 31.02 -28.46
N GLN A 411 8.49 30.35 -27.65
CA GLN A 411 8.00 29.37 -26.69
C GLN A 411 8.49 29.59 -25.25
N THR A 412 8.57 30.82 -24.83
CA THR A 412 8.69 31.14 -23.41
C THR A 412 7.62 32.16 -23.06
N PHE A 413 6.47 31.64 -22.62
CA PHE A 413 5.68 32.12 -21.44
C PHE A 413 4.35 31.37 -21.42
#